data_443e992278739c4b361dd5338c562af9
#
_entry.id   443e992278739c4b361dd5338c562af9
#
_cell.length_a   1.000
_cell.length_b   1.000
_cell.length_c   1.000
_cell.angle_alpha   90.00
_cell.angle_beta   90.00
_cell.angle_gamma   90.00
#
_symmetry.space_group_name_H-M   'P 1'
#
loop_
_entity.id
_entity.type
_entity.pdbx_description
1 polymer ?
#
loop_
_entity_poly.entity_id
_entity_poly.type
_entity_poly.pdbx_seq_one_letter_code
_entity_poly.pdbx_strand_id
1 'polypeptide(L)'
;MYSSWFGFREKPFNLTPDPKYLYLSPKHAEAFAHLEFGHQERGGFVLITGEVGTGKTTLARYFLSKLGPDTHSAFVLYPALSAEELLKAVLDDLHVTPAGDSKKSLVDALHRFLLEARAAKRNVVLLIDEAQDLSPEVLEQVRLISNLETDTEKLIQIVLMGQSELRDLLRRHELRQLAQRVTARYHLSALTLEETHAYIRHRLLVADGEGKVGFDHDALAAVQKLSGGIPRLVNLICDRALLAGYVHNSRRITAGMVQQAAKEVEGERPRPPLRWHHGLVAAALTLVLAVLAFALAPRRAQAPEVATEAAATPTPAPTPSPGPAYSQRLEALVRELPREDSFAAAATRVQSAWGRTPLVQAALRTRLEQLRAFDLPAALELAHPSRRDTCFAALLRLDERTAVVAIGDEPRLEVPLAQLDGLWTQDAVVWWPEERAAATGIAATRQALVALGFAEPDLVTAVARFQQQTSLVADGRLGPRTRMALYALSAGERPRLSPGGAR
;
A
#
# COMPACT_ATOMS: atom_id res chain seq x y z
N MET A 1 -21.79 -2.25 21.08
CA MET A 1 -22.19 -3.57 21.62
C MET A 1 -21.22 -4.09 22.67
N TYR A 2 -19.99 -4.54 22.33
CA TYR A 2 -19.10 -5.10 23.35
C TYR A 2 -18.63 -4.09 24.41
N SER A 3 -18.45 -2.80 24.03
CA SER A 3 -18.00 -1.76 24.97
C SER A 3 -18.94 -1.61 26.15
N SER A 4 -20.26 -1.57 25.91
CA SER A 4 -21.29 -1.50 26.96
C SER A 4 -21.32 -2.78 27.80
N TRP A 5 -21.11 -3.95 27.19
CA TRP A 5 -21.12 -5.23 27.91
C TRP A 5 -19.93 -5.36 28.87
N PHE A 6 -18.73 -4.93 28.44
CA PHE A 6 -17.56 -4.85 29.32
C PHE A 6 -17.66 -3.68 30.32
N GLY A 7 -18.53 -2.70 30.07
CA GLY A 7 -18.62 -1.47 30.84
C GLY A 7 -17.52 -0.46 30.55
N PHE A 8 -16.98 -0.46 29.31
CA PHE A 8 -16.05 0.55 28.86
C PHE A 8 -16.77 1.87 28.57
N ARG A 9 -16.11 2.99 28.87
CA ARG A 9 -16.60 4.31 28.52
C ARG A 9 -16.58 4.52 26.99
N GLU A 10 -15.60 3.95 26.31
CA GLU A 10 -15.41 4.00 24.86
C GLU A 10 -14.62 2.78 24.38
N LYS A 11 -14.41 2.64 23.07
CA LYS A 11 -13.61 1.54 22.51
C LYS A 11 -12.13 1.71 22.86
N PRO A 12 -11.51 0.78 23.63
CA PRO A 12 -10.12 0.91 24.05
C PRO A 12 -9.12 0.84 22.88
N PHE A 13 -9.44 0.06 21.85
CA PHE A 13 -8.55 -0.23 20.72
C PHE A 13 -8.99 0.44 19.42
N ASN A 14 -9.50 1.68 19.51
CA ASN A 14 -9.81 2.47 18.32
C ASN A 14 -8.53 2.77 17.51
N LEU A 15 -8.65 2.77 16.16
CA LEU A 15 -7.53 3.00 15.24
C LEU A 15 -7.25 4.48 14.98
N THR A 16 -8.21 5.35 15.29
CA THR A 16 -8.02 6.80 15.10
C THR A 16 -6.92 7.31 16.03
N PRO A 17 -5.92 8.06 15.52
CA PRO A 17 -4.88 8.65 16.34
C PRO A 17 -5.48 9.65 17.34
N ASP A 18 -5.52 9.30 18.61
CA ASP A 18 -5.99 10.13 19.71
C ASP A 18 -4.85 10.26 20.73
N PRO A 19 -4.35 11.50 20.99
CA PRO A 19 -3.25 11.74 21.90
C PRO A 19 -3.45 11.19 23.32
N LYS A 20 -4.69 11.11 23.81
CA LYS A 20 -4.99 10.57 25.16
C LYS A 20 -4.66 9.09 25.31
N TYR A 21 -4.64 8.34 24.18
CA TYR A 21 -4.27 6.93 24.12
C TYR A 21 -2.78 6.70 23.86
N LEU A 22 -1.98 7.75 23.76
CA LEU A 22 -0.55 7.59 23.56
C LEU A 22 0.08 6.91 24.77
N TYR A 23 0.60 5.72 24.59
CA TYR A 23 1.49 5.07 25.54
C TYR A 23 2.92 5.46 25.22
N LEU A 24 3.52 6.28 26.08
CA LEU A 24 4.93 6.66 25.97
C LEU A 24 5.81 5.50 26.42
N SER A 25 6.07 4.53 25.52
CA SER A 25 7.12 3.55 25.74
C SER A 25 8.49 4.27 25.84
N PRO A 26 9.55 3.63 26.39
CA PRO A 26 10.89 4.22 26.40
C PRO A 26 11.32 4.78 25.05
N LYS A 27 11.01 4.06 23.95
CA LYS A 27 11.31 4.49 22.58
C LYS A 27 10.49 5.71 22.12
N HIS A 28 9.20 5.77 22.51
CA HIS A 28 8.37 6.95 22.21
C HIS A 28 8.82 8.16 23.04
N ALA A 29 9.23 7.95 24.30
CA ALA A 29 9.77 9.01 25.14
C ALA A 29 11.10 9.56 24.59
N GLU A 30 11.96 8.70 24.06
CA GLU A 30 13.21 9.11 23.40
C GLU A 30 12.92 9.86 22.10
N ALA A 31 12.00 9.36 21.26
CA ALA A 31 11.57 10.06 20.05
C ALA A 31 10.96 11.44 20.37
N PHE A 32 10.17 11.53 21.44
CA PHE A 32 9.60 12.79 21.92
C PHE A 32 10.70 13.76 22.41
N ALA A 33 11.70 13.26 23.15
CA ALA A 33 12.84 14.07 23.58
C ALA A 33 13.63 14.66 22.40
N HIS A 34 13.78 13.91 21.29
CA HIS A 34 14.38 14.44 20.06
C HIS A 34 13.54 15.58 19.44
N LEU A 35 12.22 15.49 19.49
CA LEU A 35 11.33 16.56 19.02
C LEU A 35 11.43 17.81 19.91
N GLU A 36 11.42 17.63 21.24
CA GLU A 36 11.57 18.73 22.20
C GLU A 36 12.93 19.40 22.08
N PHE A 37 14.01 18.60 21.99
CA PHE A 37 15.36 19.13 21.80
C PHE A 37 15.46 19.97 20.52
N GLY A 38 14.98 19.47 19.39
CA GLY A 38 14.95 20.21 18.13
C GLY A 38 14.17 21.52 18.26
N HIS A 39 13.06 21.52 19.00
CA HIS A 39 12.25 22.70 19.25
C HIS A 39 12.96 23.74 20.13
N GLN A 40 13.69 23.29 21.15
CA GLN A 40 14.45 24.18 22.06
C GLN A 40 15.67 24.79 21.37
N GLU A 41 16.42 23.99 20.61
CA GLU A 41 17.63 24.42 19.88
C GLU A 41 17.33 25.32 18.67
N ARG A 42 16.04 25.45 18.28
CA ARG A 42 15.56 26.31 17.20
C ARG A 42 16.29 26.10 15.87
N GLY A 43 16.69 24.90 15.53
CA GLY A 43 17.48 24.73 14.32
C GLY A 43 17.48 23.37 13.68
N GLY A 44 17.50 23.38 12.35
CA GLY A 44 17.68 22.18 11.55
C GLY A 44 16.43 21.33 11.37
N PHE A 45 16.63 20.11 10.91
CA PHE A 45 15.57 19.13 10.71
C PHE A 45 15.63 18.06 11.79
N VAL A 46 14.48 17.69 12.32
CA VAL A 46 14.30 16.44 13.09
C VAL A 46 13.67 15.41 12.19
N LEU A 47 14.26 14.24 12.09
CA LEU A 47 13.78 13.12 11.28
C LEU A 47 13.34 11.98 12.19
N ILE A 48 12.04 11.66 12.18
CA ILE A 48 11.48 10.50 12.87
C ILE A 48 11.02 9.49 11.83
N THR A 49 11.62 8.31 11.81
CA THR A 49 11.19 7.22 10.92
C THR A 49 10.66 6.04 11.72
N GLY A 50 9.94 5.14 11.10
CA GLY A 50 9.43 3.90 11.72
C GLY A 50 8.42 3.20 10.83
N GLU A 51 8.18 1.93 11.09
CA GLU A 51 7.23 1.13 10.33
C GLU A 51 5.80 1.68 10.38
N VAL A 52 4.97 1.27 9.42
CA VAL A 52 3.54 1.63 9.38
C VAL A 52 2.86 1.17 10.67
N GLY A 53 2.16 2.09 11.34
CA GLY A 53 1.39 1.76 12.56
C GLY A 53 2.19 1.75 13.86
N THR A 54 3.45 2.18 13.89
CA THR A 54 4.26 2.33 15.11
C THR A 54 3.85 3.50 16.02
N GLY A 55 2.95 4.37 15.56
CA GLY A 55 2.43 5.48 16.38
C GLY A 55 3.03 6.85 16.07
N LYS A 56 3.76 7.02 14.97
CA LYS A 56 4.36 8.30 14.55
C LYS A 56 3.36 9.46 14.54
N THR A 57 2.24 9.31 13.85
CA THR A 57 1.18 10.33 13.79
C THR A 57 0.58 10.65 15.16
N THR A 58 0.47 9.66 16.04
CA THR A 58 -0.01 9.89 17.41
C THR A 58 1.02 10.67 18.22
N LEU A 59 2.31 10.34 18.06
CA LEU A 59 3.42 11.07 18.67
C LEU A 59 3.47 12.52 18.15
N ALA A 60 3.28 12.72 16.84
CA ALA A 60 3.20 14.05 16.23
C ALA A 60 2.11 14.91 16.88
N ARG A 61 0.89 14.39 16.96
CA ARG A 61 -0.24 15.09 17.59
C ARG A 61 -0.02 15.34 19.08
N TYR A 62 0.60 14.40 19.77
CA TYR A 62 0.94 14.58 21.17
C TYR A 62 1.99 15.70 21.33
N PHE A 63 3.02 15.73 20.51
CA PHE A 63 4.02 16.79 20.49
C PHE A 63 3.37 18.16 20.25
N LEU A 64 2.56 18.28 19.20
CA LEU A 64 1.83 19.52 18.91
C LEU A 64 0.92 19.98 20.06
N SER A 65 0.28 19.03 20.77
CA SER A 65 -0.56 19.35 21.95
C SER A 65 0.23 19.83 23.18
N LYS A 66 1.56 19.60 23.19
CA LYS A 66 2.45 20.04 24.27
C LYS A 66 3.15 21.36 23.98
N LEU A 67 3.07 21.84 22.73
CA LEU A 67 3.59 23.17 22.39
C LEU A 67 2.83 24.25 23.16
N GLY A 68 3.58 25.20 23.71
CA GLY A 68 3.02 26.33 24.45
C GLY A 68 2.38 27.37 23.53
N PRO A 69 1.69 28.37 24.11
CA PRO A 69 1.04 29.45 23.36
C PRO A 69 2.03 30.35 22.59
N ASP A 70 3.32 30.27 22.93
CA ASP A 70 4.41 31.00 22.28
C ASP A 70 4.94 30.26 21.03
N THR A 71 4.25 29.24 20.55
CA THR A 71 4.66 28.48 19.37
C THR A 71 3.52 28.39 18.36
N HIS A 72 3.78 28.85 17.14
CA HIS A 72 2.93 28.58 15.99
C HIS A 72 3.31 27.24 15.37
N SER A 73 2.32 26.47 14.93
CA SER A 73 2.57 25.18 14.29
C SER A 73 1.77 25.04 13.01
N ALA A 74 2.41 24.43 11.99
CA ALA A 74 1.75 23.95 10.79
C ALA A 74 1.92 22.42 10.72
N PHE A 75 0.85 21.67 10.39
CA PHE A 75 0.84 20.22 10.36
C PHE A 75 0.33 19.66 9.03
N VAL A 76 1.23 19.28 8.16
CA VAL A 76 0.94 18.68 6.86
C VAL A 76 0.79 17.17 7.01
N LEU A 77 -0.45 16.67 6.81
CA LEU A 77 -0.81 15.24 6.94
C LEU A 77 -0.80 14.48 5.62
N TYR A 78 -0.91 15.17 4.48
CA TYR A 78 -1.04 14.58 3.15
C TYR A 78 -0.02 15.20 2.20
N PRO A 79 1.19 14.67 2.14
CA PRO A 79 2.28 15.30 1.40
C PRO A 79 2.25 15.09 -0.13
N ALA A 80 1.22 14.44 -0.68
CA ALA A 80 1.05 14.32 -2.13
C ALA A 80 0.62 15.67 -2.74
N LEU A 81 1.41 16.72 -2.46
CA LEU A 81 1.20 18.11 -2.86
C LEU A 81 2.34 18.54 -3.78
N SER A 82 2.08 19.49 -4.68
CA SER A 82 3.12 20.26 -5.35
C SER A 82 3.82 21.22 -4.37
N ALA A 83 4.96 21.77 -4.76
CA ALA A 83 5.70 22.72 -3.94
C ALA A 83 4.88 23.99 -3.58
N GLU A 84 4.01 24.42 -4.49
CA GLU A 84 3.12 25.57 -4.26
C GLU A 84 1.97 25.22 -3.32
N GLU A 85 1.36 24.05 -3.50
CA GLU A 85 0.31 23.56 -2.61
C GLU A 85 0.82 23.32 -1.19
N LEU A 86 2.06 22.83 -1.03
CA LEU A 86 2.70 22.72 0.28
C LEU A 86 2.81 24.08 0.95
N LEU A 87 3.31 25.12 0.23
CA LEU A 87 3.42 26.48 0.77
C LEU A 87 2.06 27.04 1.17
N LYS A 88 1.02 26.83 0.36
CA LYS A 88 -0.35 27.24 0.68
C LYS A 88 -0.85 26.54 1.94
N ALA A 89 -0.71 25.22 2.03
CA ALA A 89 -1.13 24.44 3.20
C ALA A 89 -0.42 24.91 4.50
N VAL A 90 0.87 25.22 4.41
CA VAL A 90 1.63 25.78 5.55
C VAL A 90 1.12 27.15 5.95
N LEU A 91 0.86 28.06 4.99
CA LEU A 91 0.33 29.38 5.25
C LEU A 91 -1.09 29.36 5.83
N ASP A 92 -1.94 28.45 5.31
CA ASP A 92 -3.31 28.26 5.81
C ASP A 92 -3.31 27.80 7.27
N ASP A 93 -2.48 26.84 7.64
CA ASP A 93 -2.33 26.36 9.02
C ASP A 93 -1.76 27.42 9.97
N LEU A 94 -0.88 28.28 9.46
CA LEU A 94 -0.33 29.43 10.19
C LEU A 94 -1.28 30.65 10.20
N HIS A 95 -2.42 30.56 9.53
CA HIS A 95 -3.42 31.65 9.38
C HIS A 95 -2.84 32.91 8.71
N VAL A 96 -1.97 32.71 7.71
CA VAL A 96 -1.31 33.77 6.95
C VAL A 96 -1.94 33.92 5.57
N THR A 97 -2.47 35.10 5.25
CA THR A 97 -3.03 35.37 3.92
C THR A 97 -1.93 35.94 3.00
N PRO A 98 -1.56 35.25 1.92
CA PRO A 98 -0.58 35.75 0.96
C PRO A 98 -1.20 36.88 0.09
N ALA A 99 -0.36 37.78 -0.43
CA ALA A 99 -0.81 38.88 -1.31
C ALA A 99 -1.18 38.40 -2.73
N GLY A 100 -0.88 37.12 -3.07
CA GLY A 100 -1.16 36.49 -4.38
C GLY A 100 -0.74 35.05 -4.40
N ASP A 101 -1.10 34.35 -5.48
CA ASP A 101 -0.91 32.89 -5.60
C ASP A 101 0.44 32.46 -6.19
N SER A 102 1.30 33.40 -6.62
CA SER A 102 2.60 33.03 -7.16
C SER A 102 3.51 32.42 -6.07
N LYS A 103 4.35 31.47 -6.44
CA LYS A 103 5.34 30.85 -5.54
C LYS A 103 6.15 31.91 -4.78
N LYS A 104 6.54 33.00 -5.46
CA LYS A 104 7.26 34.12 -4.83
C LYS A 104 6.42 34.76 -3.76
N SER A 105 5.15 35.09 -4.05
CA SER A 105 4.23 35.71 -3.08
C SER A 105 4.02 34.84 -1.84
N LEU A 106 3.91 33.52 -2.03
CA LEU A 106 3.76 32.56 -0.93
C LEU A 106 5.02 32.51 -0.04
N VAL A 107 6.21 32.46 -0.64
CA VAL A 107 7.48 32.46 0.09
C VAL A 107 7.69 33.80 0.82
N ASP A 108 7.40 34.93 0.17
CA ASP A 108 7.52 36.25 0.78
C ASP A 108 6.55 36.44 1.97
N ALA A 109 5.34 35.88 1.87
CA ALA A 109 4.37 35.89 2.96
C ALA A 109 4.84 35.05 4.16
N LEU A 110 5.34 33.84 3.89
CA LEU A 110 5.91 32.96 4.93
C LEU A 110 7.10 33.64 5.62
N HIS A 111 8.04 34.18 4.84
CA HIS A 111 9.22 34.83 5.39
C HIS A 111 8.86 36.01 6.29
N ARG A 112 7.93 36.88 5.86
CA ARG A 112 7.44 37.99 6.67
C ARG A 112 6.85 37.51 7.99
N PHE A 113 5.98 36.53 7.94
CA PHE A 113 5.37 35.93 9.13
C PHE A 113 6.42 35.38 10.09
N LEU A 114 7.43 34.66 9.58
CA LEU A 114 8.51 34.12 10.41
C LEU A 114 9.31 35.21 11.11
N LEU A 115 9.60 36.32 10.42
CA LEU A 115 10.28 37.50 11.02
C LEU A 115 9.40 38.16 12.08
N GLU A 116 8.10 38.32 11.84
CA GLU A 116 7.16 38.87 12.82
C GLU A 116 7.01 37.97 14.05
N ALA A 117 6.90 36.67 13.86
CA ALA A 117 6.87 35.68 14.94
C ALA A 117 8.15 35.77 15.77
N ARG A 118 9.31 35.87 15.10
CA ARG A 118 10.61 36.02 15.78
C ARG A 118 10.71 37.31 16.59
N ALA A 119 10.29 38.42 16.03
CA ALA A 119 10.25 39.72 16.73
C ALA A 119 9.35 39.64 17.98
N ALA A 120 8.27 38.87 17.92
CA ALA A 120 7.38 38.60 19.05
C ALA A 120 7.91 37.49 20.01
N LYS A 121 9.13 36.99 19.81
CA LYS A 121 9.77 35.88 20.55
C LYS A 121 8.98 34.57 20.48
N ARG A 122 8.20 34.35 19.43
CA ARG A 122 7.46 33.13 19.19
C ARG A 122 8.25 32.15 18.31
N ASN A 123 8.07 30.89 18.56
CA ASN A 123 8.65 29.83 17.75
C ASN A 123 7.68 29.42 16.63
N VAL A 124 8.22 28.86 15.55
CA VAL A 124 7.42 28.27 14.48
C VAL A 124 7.91 26.86 14.19
N VAL A 125 6.98 25.91 14.17
CA VAL A 125 7.24 24.49 13.90
C VAL A 125 6.42 24.07 12.67
N LEU A 126 7.09 23.49 11.68
CA LEU A 126 6.48 22.79 10.55
C LEU A 126 6.68 21.29 10.74
N LEU A 127 5.60 20.56 10.90
CA LEU A 127 5.61 19.11 10.97
C LEU A 127 4.97 18.52 9.72
N ILE A 128 5.68 17.61 9.05
CA ILE A 128 5.21 16.91 7.86
C ILE A 128 5.20 15.42 8.18
N ASP A 129 4.01 14.82 8.18
CA ASP A 129 3.83 13.38 8.35
C ASP A 129 3.77 12.67 6.99
N GLU A 130 4.06 11.37 6.95
CA GLU A 130 4.17 10.54 5.74
C GLU A 130 5.13 11.17 4.69
N ALA A 131 6.22 11.78 5.14
CA ALA A 131 7.14 12.54 4.28
C ALA A 131 7.87 11.69 3.22
N GLN A 132 7.80 10.35 3.26
CA GLN A 132 8.28 9.48 2.18
C GLN A 132 7.47 9.61 0.89
N ASP A 133 6.25 10.17 0.97
CA ASP A 133 5.38 10.39 -0.19
C ASP A 133 5.63 11.73 -0.88
N LEU A 134 6.54 12.57 -0.32
CA LEU A 134 6.98 13.81 -0.95
C LEU A 134 7.85 13.56 -2.18
N SER A 135 7.59 14.30 -3.26
CA SER A 135 8.50 14.31 -4.40
C SER A 135 9.84 14.98 -4.04
N PRO A 136 10.94 14.67 -4.76
CA PRO A 136 12.22 15.35 -4.56
C PRO A 136 12.13 16.87 -4.69
N GLU A 137 11.28 17.37 -5.58
CA GLU A 137 11.05 18.81 -5.79
C GLU A 137 10.42 19.46 -4.55
N VAL A 138 9.47 18.78 -3.91
CA VAL A 138 8.82 19.26 -2.69
C VAL A 138 9.78 19.21 -1.52
N LEU A 139 10.59 18.17 -1.38
CA LEU A 139 11.65 18.09 -0.38
C LEU A 139 12.70 19.20 -0.57
N GLU A 140 13.01 19.57 -1.80
CA GLU A 140 13.87 20.71 -2.10
C GLU A 140 13.20 22.03 -1.68
N GLN A 141 11.88 22.17 -1.89
CA GLN A 141 11.14 23.33 -1.37
C GLN A 141 11.17 23.40 0.16
N VAL A 142 11.03 22.26 0.84
CA VAL A 142 11.16 22.16 2.30
C VAL A 142 12.58 22.59 2.74
N ARG A 143 13.62 22.18 2.00
CA ARG A 143 14.99 22.64 2.24
C ARG A 143 15.12 24.16 2.06
N LEU A 144 14.48 24.75 1.04
CA LEU A 144 14.49 26.19 0.81
C LEU A 144 13.78 26.96 1.93
N ILE A 145 12.66 26.43 2.45
CA ILE A 145 11.99 27.01 3.63
C ILE A 145 12.95 27.02 4.83
N SER A 146 13.76 26.01 5.04
CA SER A 146 14.74 25.98 6.13
C SER A 146 15.90 26.99 5.98
N ASN A 147 16.06 27.61 4.80
CA ASN A 147 17.00 28.70 4.57
C ASN A 147 16.48 30.08 5.06
N LEU A 148 15.20 30.13 5.43
CA LEU A 148 14.63 31.35 6.01
C LEU A 148 15.22 31.51 7.43
N GLU A 149 16.24 32.34 7.51
CA GLU A 149 17.04 32.56 8.73
C GLU A 149 17.43 34.05 8.86
N THR A 150 17.78 34.46 10.04
CA THR A 150 18.49 35.72 10.27
C THR A 150 19.99 35.45 10.25
N ASP A 151 20.81 36.48 10.40
CA ASP A 151 22.27 36.34 10.46
C ASP A 151 22.74 35.43 11.61
N THR A 152 21.90 35.17 12.60
CA THR A 152 22.27 34.47 13.84
C THR A 152 21.39 33.24 14.15
N GLU A 153 20.19 33.12 13.57
CA GLU A 153 19.22 32.10 14.01
C GLU A 153 18.31 31.60 12.88
N LYS A 154 17.91 30.35 13.00
CA LYS A 154 16.84 29.76 12.18
C LYS A 154 15.47 30.30 12.62
N LEU A 155 14.58 30.56 11.65
CA LEU A 155 13.25 31.08 11.90
C LEU A 155 12.18 29.99 12.07
N ILE A 156 12.45 28.77 11.61
CA ILE A 156 11.50 27.69 11.60
C ILE A 156 12.16 26.35 11.93
N GLN A 157 11.55 25.59 12.81
CA GLN A 157 11.90 24.19 13.08
C GLN A 157 11.10 23.29 12.14
N ILE A 158 11.75 22.36 11.45
CA ILE A 158 11.10 21.41 10.56
C ILE A 158 11.23 19.99 11.10
N VAL A 159 10.12 19.29 11.19
CA VAL A 159 10.04 17.89 11.60
C VAL A 159 9.53 17.08 10.42
N LEU A 160 10.31 16.09 9.97
CA LEU A 160 9.91 15.13 8.97
C LEU A 160 9.62 13.79 9.65
N MET A 161 8.41 13.30 9.50
CA MET A 161 8.01 11.98 9.94
C MET A 161 7.66 11.10 8.75
N GLY A 162 8.08 9.83 8.77
CA GLY A 162 7.77 8.93 7.66
C GLY A 162 8.18 7.49 7.91
N GLN A 163 8.03 6.67 6.89
CA GLN A 163 8.43 5.28 6.89
C GLN A 163 9.94 5.14 6.66
N SER A 164 10.45 3.91 6.71
CA SER A 164 11.89 3.62 6.51
C SER A 164 12.40 4.11 5.14
N GLU A 165 11.54 4.14 4.13
CA GLU A 165 11.78 4.61 2.76
C GLU A 165 12.21 6.08 2.72
N LEU A 166 11.77 6.89 3.68
CA LEU A 166 12.22 8.29 3.79
C LEU A 166 13.74 8.40 3.99
N ARG A 167 14.35 7.45 4.70
CA ARG A 167 15.81 7.42 4.87
C ARG A 167 16.52 7.14 3.55
N ASP A 168 15.96 6.24 2.73
CA ASP A 168 16.53 5.88 1.44
C ASP A 168 16.33 7.01 0.43
N LEU A 169 15.18 7.68 0.48
CA LEU A 169 14.91 8.88 -0.30
C LEU A 169 15.93 10.00 0.00
N LEU A 170 16.20 10.27 1.29
CA LEU A 170 17.17 11.28 1.72
C LEU A 170 18.64 10.92 1.41
N ARG A 171 18.96 9.66 1.08
CA ARG A 171 20.30 9.24 0.63
C ARG A 171 20.57 9.56 -0.83
N ARG A 172 19.56 9.91 -1.63
CA ARG A 172 19.74 10.25 -3.04
C ARG A 172 20.64 11.47 -3.17
N HIS A 173 21.42 11.49 -4.24
CA HIS A 173 22.40 12.56 -4.49
C HIS A 173 21.76 13.96 -4.51
N GLU A 174 20.58 14.08 -5.10
CA GLU A 174 19.81 15.32 -5.23
C GLU A 174 19.36 15.90 -3.89
N LEU A 175 19.17 15.04 -2.85
CA LEU A 175 18.72 15.43 -1.52
C LEU A 175 19.84 15.49 -0.47
N ARG A 176 21.13 15.35 -0.90
CA ARG A 176 22.28 15.37 0.00
C ARG A 176 22.32 16.62 0.88
N GLN A 177 21.99 17.79 0.34
CA GLN A 177 21.99 19.05 1.07
C GLN A 177 20.94 19.09 2.18
N LEU A 178 19.74 18.51 1.93
CA LEU A 178 18.69 18.35 2.93
C LEU A 178 19.16 17.38 4.02
N ALA A 179 19.72 16.23 3.62
CA ALA A 179 20.19 15.20 4.55
C ALA A 179 21.29 15.71 5.51
N GLN A 180 22.14 16.64 5.05
CA GLN A 180 23.17 17.27 5.90
C GLN A 180 22.61 18.25 6.95
N ARG A 181 21.37 18.73 6.76
CA ARG A 181 20.70 19.63 7.70
C ARG A 181 19.90 18.93 8.78
N VAL A 182 19.80 17.60 8.70
CA VAL A 182 19.11 16.79 9.71
C VAL A 182 20.00 16.71 10.96
N THR A 183 19.61 17.43 12.00
CA THR A 183 20.34 17.55 13.27
C THR A 183 20.02 16.40 14.22
N ALA A 184 18.80 15.87 14.18
CA ALA A 184 18.39 14.73 15.00
C ALA A 184 17.68 13.69 14.13
N ARG A 185 18.04 12.41 14.34
CA ARG A 185 17.46 11.27 13.63
C ARG A 185 17.08 10.20 14.63
N TYR A 186 15.84 9.78 14.57
CA TYR A 186 15.36 8.68 15.39
C TYR A 186 14.55 7.69 14.59
N HIS A 187 14.67 6.40 14.92
CA HIS A 187 13.88 5.35 14.30
C HIS A 187 12.99 4.67 15.35
N LEU A 188 11.70 4.91 15.24
CA LEU A 188 10.69 4.37 16.14
C LEU A 188 10.39 2.91 15.76
N SER A 189 10.96 1.99 16.51
CA SER A 189 10.77 0.55 16.30
C SER A 189 9.50 0.03 17.02
N ALA A 190 9.07 -1.18 16.66
CA ALA A 190 7.94 -1.86 17.30
C ALA A 190 8.15 -2.06 18.81
N LEU A 191 7.05 -2.25 19.53
CA LEU A 191 7.02 -2.52 20.98
C LEU A 191 7.62 -3.89 21.30
N THR A 192 8.33 -4.00 22.41
CA THR A 192 8.75 -5.28 22.99
C THR A 192 7.55 -6.03 23.59
N LEU A 193 7.77 -7.25 24.10
CA LEU A 193 6.72 -8.01 24.78
C LEU A 193 6.17 -7.25 26.00
N GLU A 194 7.06 -6.74 26.85
CA GLU A 194 6.73 -5.99 28.06
C GLU A 194 6.02 -4.69 27.72
N GLU A 195 6.50 -3.98 26.71
CA GLU A 195 5.89 -2.74 26.22
C GLU A 195 4.50 -2.99 25.64
N THR A 196 4.30 -4.11 24.92
CA THR A 196 2.98 -4.49 24.38
C THR A 196 1.99 -4.79 25.51
N HIS A 197 2.41 -5.51 26.55
CA HIS A 197 1.58 -5.75 27.73
C HIS A 197 1.18 -4.44 28.43
N ALA A 198 2.14 -3.54 28.64
CA ALA A 198 1.90 -2.24 29.24
C ALA A 198 1.01 -1.36 28.35
N TYR A 199 1.20 -1.41 27.02
CA TYR A 199 0.38 -0.71 26.04
C TYR A 199 -1.10 -1.16 26.10
N ILE A 200 -1.36 -2.47 26.10
CA ILE A 200 -2.72 -3.02 26.18
C ILE A 200 -3.39 -2.57 27.48
N ARG A 201 -2.68 -2.67 28.61
CA ARG A 201 -3.19 -2.24 29.90
C ARG A 201 -3.47 -0.73 29.94
N HIS A 202 -2.58 0.09 29.40
CA HIS A 202 -2.77 1.54 29.29
C HIS A 202 -4.03 1.89 28.50
N ARG A 203 -4.26 1.25 27.37
CA ARG A 203 -5.45 1.48 26.55
C ARG A 203 -6.76 1.08 27.26
N LEU A 204 -6.74 -0.03 27.97
CA LEU A 204 -7.87 -0.45 28.80
C LEU A 204 -8.12 0.53 29.95
N LEU A 205 -7.06 1.01 30.61
CA LEU A 205 -7.17 2.02 31.68
C LEU A 205 -7.83 3.31 31.17
N VAL A 206 -7.35 3.85 30.03
CA VAL A 206 -7.91 5.09 29.44
C VAL A 206 -9.38 4.92 29.07
N ALA A 207 -9.79 3.73 28.64
CA ALA A 207 -11.19 3.42 28.31
C ALA A 207 -12.05 3.04 29.54
N ASP A 208 -11.52 3.20 30.76
CA ASP A 208 -12.18 2.76 32.00
C ASP A 208 -12.47 1.25 32.03
N GLY A 209 -11.56 0.47 31.51
CA GLY A 209 -11.68 -1.00 31.38
C GLY A 209 -10.84 -1.80 32.38
N GLU A 210 -10.07 -1.13 33.25
CA GLU A 210 -9.21 -1.80 34.23
C GLU A 210 -10.05 -2.66 35.21
N GLY A 211 -9.63 -3.92 35.37
CA GLY A 211 -10.38 -4.89 36.22
C GLY A 211 -11.69 -5.42 35.61
N LYS A 212 -12.17 -4.86 34.50
CA LYS A 212 -13.42 -5.29 33.85
C LYS A 212 -13.21 -6.40 32.83
N VAL A 213 -12.00 -6.50 32.26
CA VAL A 213 -11.55 -7.55 31.33
C VAL A 213 -10.10 -7.89 31.61
N GLY A 214 -9.73 -9.15 31.47
CA GLY A 214 -8.36 -9.62 31.61
C GLY A 214 -7.90 -10.37 30.37
N PHE A 215 -6.67 -10.10 29.92
CA PHE A 215 -5.96 -10.92 28.95
C PHE A 215 -5.06 -11.91 29.70
N ASP A 216 -5.17 -13.19 29.39
CA ASP A 216 -4.27 -14.20 29.95
C ASP A 216 -2.82 -13.93 29.50
N HIS A 217 -1.85 -14.41 30.27
CA HIS A 217 -0.45 -14.26 29.95
C HIS A 217 -0.14 -14.79 28.54
N ASP A 218 -0.65 -15.98 28.20
CA ASP A 218 -0.48 -16.60 26.88
C ASP A 218 -1.21 -15.82 25.78
N ALA A 219 -2.33 -15.15 26.10
CA ALA A 219 -3.03 -14.26 25.18
C ALA A 219 -2.19 -13.03 24.85
N LEU A 220 -1.54 -12.40 25.85
CA LEU A 220 -0.65 -11.27 25.65
C LEU A 220 0.59 -11.67 24.82
N ALA A 221 1.18 -12.83 25.09
CA ALA A 221 2.27 -13.38 24.30
C ALA A 221 1.84 -13.66 22.84
N ALA A 222 0.61 -14.16 22.65
CA ALA A 222 0.04 -14.38 21.33
C ALA A 222 -0.19 -13.05 20.58
N VAL A 223 -0.69 -12.00 21.25
CA VAL A 223 -0.83 -10.66 20.64
C VAL A 223 0.52 -10.16 20.16
N GLN A 224 1.57 -10.21 21.00
CA GLN A 224 2.91 -9.77 20.61
C GLN A 224 3.44 -10.54 19.40
N LYS A 225 3.32 -11.86 19.41
CA LYS A 225 3.81 -12.73 18.33
C LYS A 225 3.10 -12.43 16.99
N LEU A 226 1.79 -12.22 17.02
CA LEU A 226 0.96 -12.04 15.83
C LEU A 226 0.97 -10.61 15.30
N SER A 227 1.17 -9.60 16.18
CA SER A 227 1.27 -8.19 15.79
C SER A 227 2.70 -7.75 15.48
N GLY A 228 3.73 -8.55 15.85
CA GLY A 228 5.13 -8.11 15.83
C GLY A 228 5.40 -6.89 16.73
N GLY A 229 4.51 -6.59 17.69
CA GLY A 229 4.60 -5.40 18.55
C GLY A 229 4.23 -4.09 17.84
N ILE A 230 3.61 -4.14 16.66
CA ILE A 230 3.15 -2.95 15.94
C ILE A 230 1.84 -2.47 16.56
N PRO A 231 1.75 -1.27 17.17
CA PRO A 231 0.57 -0.77 17.89
C PRO A 231 -0.73 -0.86 17.10
N ARG A 232 -0.70 -0.56 15.80
CA ARG A 232 -1.89 -0.66 14.94
C ARG A 232 -2.42 -2.09 14.84
N LEU A 233 -1.52 -3.08 14.70
CA LEU A 233 -1.89 -4.50 14.66
C LEU A 233 -2.32 -5.00 16.04
N VAL A 234 -1.65 -4.56 17.11
CA VAL A 234 -2.08 -4.83 18.50
C VAL A 234 -3.51 -4.37 18.69
N ASN A 235 -3.86 -3.15 18.26
CA ASN A 235 -5.22 -2.62 18.37
C ASN A 235 -6.24 -3.47 17.60
N LEU A 236 -5.96 -3.80 16.35
CA LEU A 236 -6.84 -4.61 15.52
C LEU A 236 -7.11 -5.99 16.15
N ILE A 237 -6.05 -6.66 16.57
CA ILE A 237 -6.15 -7.99 17.18
C ILE A 237 -6.90 -7.91 18.51
N CYS A 238 -6.59 -6.94 19.36
CA CYS A 238 -7.25 -6.79 20.66
C CYS A 238 -8.72 -6.40 20.53
N ASP A 239 -9.10 -5.54 19.58
CA ASP A 239 -10.50 -5.17 19.31
C ASP A 239 -11.31 -6.42 18.90
N ARG A 240 -10.78 -7.24 18.01
CA ARG A 240 -11.41 -8.50 17.59
C ARG A 240 -11.45 -9.55 18.71
N ALA A 241 -10.39 -9.65 19.51
CA ALA A 241 -10.36 -10.54 20.66
C ALA A 241 -11.40 -10.16 21.73
N LEU A 242 -11.61 -8.86 21.97
CA LEU A 242 -12.70 -8.38 22.83
C LEU A 242 -14.08 -8.72 22.26
N LEU A 243 -14.25 -8.61 20.95
CA LEU A 243 -15.49 -9.03 20.28
C LEU A 243 -15.73 -10.54 20.46
N ALA A 244 -14.69 -11.37 20.30
CA ALA A 244 -14.78 -12.80 20.57
C ALA A 244 -15.13 -13.08 22.04
N GLY A 245 -14.52 -12.37 22.99
CA GLY A 245 -14.87 -12.46 24.41
C GLY A 245 -16.35 -12.14 24.69
N TYR A 246 -16.87 -11.11 24.04
CA TYR A 246 -18.30 -10.76 24.10
C TYR A 246 -19.20 -11.89 23.56
N VAL A 247 -18.87 -12.45 22.40
CA VAL A 247 -19.63 -13.55 21.78
C VAL A 247 -19.64 -14.79 22.67
N HIS A 248 -18.51 -15.11 23.31
CA HIS A 248 -18.37 -16.24 24.21
C HIS A 248 -18.81 -15.94 25.68
N ASN A 249 -19.37 -14.75 25.92
CA ASN A 249 -19.78 -14.30 27.27
C ASN A 249 -18.64 -14.42 28.31
N SER A 250 -17.40 -14.13 27.89
CA SER A 250 -16.19 -14.26 28.70
C SER A 250 -15.49 -12.92 28.87
N ARG A 251 -15.25 -12.54 30.14
CA ARG A 251 -14.42 -11.38 30.49
C ARG A 251 -12.91 -11.69 30.51
N ARG A 252 -12.57 -12.94 30.27
CA ARG A 252 -11.21 -13.43 30.19
C ARG A 252 -10.85 -13.75 28.75
N ILE A 253 -9.88 -13.03 28.19
CA ILE A 253 -9.42 -13.20 26.81
C ILE A 253 -8.30 -14.22 26.78
N THR A 254 -8.51 -15.32 26.08
CA THR A 254 -7.57 -16.44 25.96
C THR A 254 -6.72 -16.35 24.71
N ALA A 255 -5.61 -17.10 24.65
CA ALA A 255 -4.75 -17.20 23.45
C ALA A 255 -5.53 -17.71 22.22
N GLY A 256 -6.51 -18.61 22.41
CA GLY A 256 -7.36 -19.10 21.31
C GLY A 256 -8.20 -17.99 20.67
N MET A 257 -8.81 -17.11 21.48
CA MET A 257 -9.56 -15.94 21.00
C MET A 257 -8.65 -14.96 20.23
N VAL A 258 -7.43 -14.74 20.72
CA VAL A 258 -6.44 -13.88 20.05
C VAL A 258 -6.01 -14.48 18.71
N GLN A 259 -5.77 -15.78 18.64
CA GLN A 259 -5.41 -16.46 17.39
C GLN A 259 -6.54 -16.42 16.37
N GLN A 260 -7.79 -16.57 16.80
CA GLN A 260 -8.95 -16.40 15.93
C GLN A 260 -9.06 -14.96 15.44
N ALA A 261 -8.96 -13.98 16.34
CA ALA A 261 -8.96 -12.56 16.01
C ALA A 261 -7.88 -12.18 14.97
N ALA A 262 -6.67 -12.69 15.13
CA ALA A 262 -5.58 -12.43 14.18
C ALA A 262 -5.87 -13.00 12.79
N LYS A 263 -6.47 -14.19 12.69
CA LYS A 263 -6.89 -14.77 11.39
C LYS A 263 -7.94 -13.90 10.69
N GLU A 264 -8.88 -13.35 11.45
CA GLU A 264 -9.89 -12.42 10.91
C GLU A 264 -9.25 -11.11 10.42
N VAL A 265 -8.21 -10.60 11.10
CA VAL A 265 -7.47 -9.39 10.72
C VAL A 265 -6.59 -9.61 9.49
N GLU A 266 -5.94 -10.77 9.38
CA GLU A 266 -5.12 -11.11 8.20
C GLU A 266 -5.95 -11.33 6.94
N GLY A 267 -7.28 -11.45 7.06
CA GLY A 267 -8.16 -12.01 6.05
C GLY A 267 -7.84 -13.51 5.88
N GLU A 268 -8.80 -14.32 5.51
CA GLU A 268 -8.53 -15.71 5.15
C GLU A 268 -7.51 -15.75 4.01
N ARG A 269 -6.23 -15.79 4.35
CA ARG A 269 -5.25 -16.33 3.40
C ARG A 269 -5.68 -17.77 3.19
N PRO A 270 -6.06 -18.18 1.97
CA PRO A 270 -6.36 -19.58 1.71
C PRO A 270 -5.14 -20.33 2.18
N ARG A 271 -5.29 -21.17 3.23
CA ARG A 271 -4.24 -22.09 3.64
C ARG A 271 -3.89 -22.85 2.38
N PRO A 272 -2.60 -22.91 1.97
CA PRO A 272 -2.24 -23.81 0.91
C PRO A 272 -2.80 -25.18 1.33
N PRO A 273 -3.56 -25.86 0.46
CA PRO A 273 -4.18 -27.13 0.84
C PRO A 273 -3.06 -28.01 1.37
N LEU A 274 -3.25 -28.51 2.59
CA LEU A 274 -2.29 -29.37 3.26
C LEU A 274 -1.99 -30.52 2.27
N ARG A 275 -0.76 -30.55 1.77
CA ARG A 275 -0.33 -31.35 0.61
C ARG A 275 -0.31 -32.85 0.92
N TRP A 276 -1.40 -33.38 1.41
CA TRP A 276 -1.65 -34.83 1.55
C TRP A 276 -1.50 -35.56 0.21
N HIS A 277 -1.80 -34.84 -0.88
CA HIS A 277 -1.72 -35.40 -2.22
C HIS A 277 -0.29 -35.68 -2.67
N HIS A 278 0.75 -35.04 -2.11
CA HIS A 278 2.13 -35.38 -2.48
C HIS A 278 2.60 -36.67 -1.85
N GLY A 279 2.11 -37.02 -0.66
CA GLY A 279 2.32 -38.33 -0.08
C GLY A 279 1.61 -39.44 -0.86
N LEU A 280 0.35 -39.19 -1.26
CA LEU A 280 -0.41 -40.16 -2.07
C LEU A 280 0.09 -40.25 -3.51
N VAL A 281 0.53 -39.16 -4.12
CA VAL A 281 1.13 -39.15 -5.47
C VAL A 281 2.51 -39.84 -5.44
N ALA A 282 3.33 -39.61 -4.41
CA ALA A 282 4.61 -40.34 -4.25
C ALA A 282 4.38 -41.83 -4.02
N ALA A 283 3.39 -42.23 -3.19
CA ALA A 283 3.01 -43.61 -2.98
C ALA A 283 2.41 -44.26 -4.24
N ALA A 284 1.59 -43.54 -5.00
CA ALA A 284 1.07 -44.03 -6.28
C ALA A 284 2.17 -44.15 -7.35
N LEU A 285 3.11 -43.18 -7.39
CA LEU A 285 4.24 -43.23 -8.32
C LEU A 285 5.20 -44.42 -8.02
N THR A 286 5.48 -44.69 -6.75
CA THR A 286 6.28 -45.85 -6.32
C THR A 286 5.56 -47.14 -6.63
N LEU A 287 4.25 -47.23 -6.48
CA LEU A 287 3.45 -48.38 -6.84
C LEU A 287 3.45 -48.64 -8.36
N VAL A 288 3.28 -47.53 -9.16
CA VAL A 288 3.32 -47.61 -10.63
C VAL A 288 4.71 -48.03 -11.12
N LEU A 289 5.79 -47.52 -10.52
CA LEU A 289 7.16 -47.92 -10.85
C LEU A 289 7.46 -49.40 -10.47
N ALA A 290 6.91 -49.88 -9.35
CA ALA A 290 7.03 -51.28 -8.95
C ALA A 290 6.26 -52.21 -9.90
N VAL A 291 5.05 -51.81 -10.31
CA VAL A 291 4.24 -52.55 -11.31
C VAL A 291 4.92 -52.54 -12.68
N LEU A 292 5.50 -51.41 -13.09
CA LEU A 292 6.23 -51.29 -14.35
C LEU A 292 7.52 -52.11 -14.35
N ALA A 293 8.26 -52.14 -13.22
CA ALA A 293 9.43 -52.98 -13.05
C ALA A 293 9.07 -54.48 -13.08
N PHE A 294 7.92 -54.87 -12.53
CA PHE A 294 7.39 -56.23 -12.61
C PHE A 294 6.90 -56.60 -14.03
N ALA A 295 6.31 -55.61 -14.76
CA ALA A 295 5.85 -55.81 -16.12
C ALA A 295 6.98 -55.86 -17.18
N LEU A 296 8.13 -55.20 -16.87
CA LEU A 296 9.32 -55.12 -17.74
C LEU A 296 10.35 -56.25 -17.48
N ALA A 297 10.06 -57.16 -16.57
CA ALA A 297 10.90 -58.39 -16.40
C ALA A 297 10.86 -59.20 -17.69
N PRO A 298 12.02 -59.58 -18.28
CA PRO A 298 12.08 -60.07 -19.65
C PRO A 298 11.40 -61.42 -19.79
N ARG A 299 10.25 -61.46 -20.45
CA ARG A 299 9.69 -62.68 -21.04
C ARG A 299 10.29 -62.87 -22.42
N ARG A 300 10.96 -64.03 -22.59
CA ARG A 300 11.57 -64.42 -23.85
C ARG A 300 10.61 -64.41 -25.02
N ALA A 301 11.14 -64.03 -26.13
CA ALA A 301 10.61 -63.79 -27.45
C ALA A 301 9.77 -64.88 -28.07
N GLN A 302 8.78 -64.49 -28.82
CA GLN A 302 8.41 -65.05 -30.12
C GLN A 302 7.99 -63.90 -31.05
N ALA A 303 8.63 -63.89 -32.22
CA ALA A 303 8.35 -62.95 -33.35
C ALA A 303 7.63 -63.75 -34.45
N PRO A 304 7.31 -63.13 -35.60
CA PRO A 304 6.38 -62.03 -35.89
C PRO A 304 5.35 -62.45 -36.95
N GLU A 305 4.32 -61.69 -37.16
CA GLU A 305 3.59 -61.75 -38.48
C GLU A 305 3.09 -60.39 -38.91
N VAL A 306 3.29 -60.13 -40.18
CA VAL A 306 3.06 -58.89 -40.93
C VAL A 306 1.64 -58.91 -41.49
N ALA A 307 0.90 -57.82 -41.43
CA ALA A 307 -0.17 -57.48 -42.39
C ALA A 307 -0.53 -55.98 -42.36
N THR A 308 -0.12 -55.26 -43.32
CA THR A 308 -0.87 -54.64 -44.42
C THR A 308 -1.86 -53.48 -44.04
N GLU A 309 -1.49 -52.39 -44.53
CA GLU A 309 -2.05 -51.09 -44.87
C GLU A 309 -3.58 -51.01 -45.12
N ALA A 310 -4.25 -50.05 -44.49
CA ALA A 310 -5.45 -49.45 -45.03
C ALA A 310 -5.54 -47.95 -44.72
N ALA A 311 -5.65 -47.16 -45.77
CA ALA A 311 -5.70 -45.71 -45.80
C ALA A 311 -6.96 -45.17 -45.10
N ALA A 312 -6.83 -44.15 -44.27
CA ALA A 312 -7.94 -43.37 -43.76
C ALA A 312 -7.75 -41.86 -44.01
N THR A 313 -8.80 -41.28 -44.48
CA THR A 313 -9.11 -39.90 -44.92
C THR A 313 -8.72 -38.82 -43.87
N PRO A 314 -8.30 -37.61 -44.27
CA PRO A 314 -7.82 -36.60 -43.35
C PRO A 314 -9.00 -35.90 -42.66
N THR A 315 -9.01 -35.95 -41.33
CA THR A 315 -9.84 -35.11 -40.44
C THR A 315 -9.17 -33.74 -40.27
N PRO A 316 -9.94 -32.63 -40.24
CA PRO A 316 -9.36 -31.29 -40.14
C PRO A 316 -8.61 -31.09 -38.83
N ALA A 317 -7.44 -30.49 -38.95
CA ALA A 317 -6.51 -30.23 -37.86
C ALA A 317 -7.12 -29.35 -36.76
N PRO A 318 -6.95 -29.68 -35.49
CA PRO A 318 -7.29 -28.78 -34.39
C PRO A 318 -6.28 -27.59 -34.36
N THR A 319 -6.85 -26.41 -34.14
CA THR A 319 -6.08 -25.17 -33.89
C THR A 319 -5.01 -25.41 -32.83
N PRO A 320 -3.76 -25.02 -33.04
CA PRO A 320 -2.69 -25.30 -32.10
C PRO A 320 -2.92 -24.58 -30.77
N SER A 321 -3.06 -25.33 -29.70
CA SER A 321 -2.88 -24.83 -28.34
C SER A 321 -1.44 -24.30 -28.22
N PRO A 322 -1.22 -23.16 -27.50
CA PRO A 322 0.13 -22.62 -27.31
C PRO A 322 1.02 -23.69 -26.67
N GLY A 323 2.03 -24.13 -27.40
CA GLY A 323 2.88 -25.23 -27.02
C GLY A 323 3.89 -24.85 -25.91
N PRO A 324 4.60 -25.85 -25.33
CA PRO A 324 5.55 -25.66 -24.22
C PRO A 324 6.70 -24.68 -24.51
N ALA A 325 6.94 -24.34 -25.77
CA ALA A 325 7.99 -23.39 -26.17
C ALA A 325 7.73 -21.93 -25.69
N TYR A 326 6.45 -21.50 -25.61
CA TYR A 326 6.10 -20.13 -25.20
C TYR A 326 6.21 -19.93 -23.69
N SER A 327 5.94 -20.99 -22.92
CA SER A 327 6.05 -20.95 -21.45
C SER A 327 7.50 -20.79 -20.99
N GLN A 328 8.42 -21.51 -21.63
CA GLN A 328 9.86 -21.40 -21.34
C GLN A 328 10.42 -20.02 -21.73
N ARG A 329 9.87 -19.40 -22.78
CA ARG A 329 10.32 -18.08 -23.24
C ARG A 329 9.97 -16.95 -22.25
N LEU A 330 8.74 -16.93 -21.70
CA LEU A 330 8.36 -15.94 -20.70
C LEU A 330 9.24 -16.06 -19.44
N GLU A 331 9.43 -17.26 -18.91
CA GLU A 331 10.27 -17.49 -17.73
C GLU A 331 11.72 -17.06 -17.93
N ALA A 332 12.30 -17.33 -19.12
CA ALA A 332 13.64 -16.89 -19.46
C ALA A 332 13.75 -15.36 -19.45
N LEU A 333 12.81 -14.66 -20.09
CA LEU A 333 12.80 -13.20 -20.14
C LEU A 333 12.59 -12.58 -18.74
N VAL A 334 11.69 -13.13 -17.91
CA VAL A 334 11.48 -12.66 -16.52
C VAL A 334 12.75 -12.87 -15.68
N ARG A 335 13.57 -13.89 -16.01
CA ARG A 335 14.85 -14.17 -15.32
C ARG A 335 15.95 -13.18 -15.67
N GLU A 336 15.97 -12.66 -16.88
CA GLU A 336 17.10 -11.90 -17.44
C GLU A 336 16.91 -10.37 -17.38
N LEU A 337 15.67 -9.87 -17.51
CA LEU A 337 15.42 -8.43 -17.69
C LEU A 337 15.55 -7.62 -16.40
N PRO A 338 16.32 -6.51 -16.38
CA PRO A 338 16.38 -5.58 -15.26
C PRO A 338 15.05 -4.89 -15.03
N ARG A 339 14.76 -4.53 -13.76
CA ARG A 339 13.49 -3.91 -13.37
C ARG A 339 13.27 -2.54 -14.05
N GLU A 340 14.26 -1.66 -13.99
CA GLU A 340 14.14 -0.28 -14.52
C GLU A 340 13.91 -0.26 -16.03
N ASP A 341 14.71 -1.01 -16.78
CA ASP A 341 14.60 -1.09 -18.24
C ASP A 341 13.28 -1.71 -18.69
N SER A 342 12.84 -2.76 -17.99
CA SER A 342 11.58 -3.44 -18.29
C SER A 342 10.35 -2.58 -17.97
N PHE A 343 10.39 -1.76 -16.90
CA PHE A 343 9.31 -0.83 -16.61
C PHE A 343 9.16 0.25 -17.67
N ALA A 344 10.25 0.90 -18.06
CA ALA A 344 10.23 1.93 -19.09
C ALA A 344 9.70 1.40 -20.43
N ALA A 345 10.12 0.19 -20.83
CA ALA A 345 9.65 -0.48 -22.04
C ALA A 345 8.16 -0.84 -21.96
N ALA A 346 7.71 -1.42 -20.83
CA ALA A 346 6.32 -1.76 -20.63
C ALA A 346 5.41 -0.52 -20.60
N ALA A 347 5.81 0.53 -19.89
CA ALA A 347 5.10 1.80 -19.84
C ALA A 347 4.94 2.42 -21.21
N THR A 348 6.02 2.50 -22.00
CA THR A 348 5.99 3.04 -23.37
C THR A 348 5.01 2.27 -24.25
N ARG A 349 4.97 0.94 -24.14
CA ARG A 349 4.06 0.10 -24.94
C ARG A 349 2.60 0.26 -24.54
N VAL A 350 2.31 0.34 -23.24
CA VAL A 350 0.95 0.62 -22.76
C VAL A 350 0.52 2.02 -23.19
N GLN A 351 1.35 3.03 -23.01
CA GLN A 351 1.05 4.41 -23.40
C GLN A 351 0.87 4.57 -24.91
N SER A 352 1.58 3.82 -25.74
CA SER A 352 1.43 3.88 -27.20
C SER A 352 0.02 3.50 -27.68
N ALA A 353 -0.69 2.67 -26.92
CA ALA A 353 -2.08 2.32 -27.20
C ALA A 353 -3.06 3.52 -27.05
N TRP A 354 -2.66 4.56 -26.31
CA TRP A 354 -3.43 5.78 -26.07
C TRP A 354 -3.13 6.93 -27.04
N GLY A 355 -2.17 6.74 -27.95
CA GLY A 355 -1.75 7.76 -28.91
C GLY A 355 -1.03 8.93 -28.22
N ARG A 356 -1.44 10.19 -28.54
CA ARG A 356 -0.84 11.41 -27.98
C ARG A 356 -1.59 12.01 -26.80
N THR A 357 -2.51 11.29 -26.20
CA THR A 357 -3.29 11.76 -25.06
C THR A 357 -2.41 11.87 -23.81
N PRO A 358 -2.40 12.99 -23.08
CA PRO A 358 -1.74 13.07 -21.78
C PRO A 358 -2.35 12.08 -20.80
N LEU A 359 -1.50 11.32 -20.10
CA LEU A 359 -1.93 10.23 -19.23
C LEU A 359 -1.41 10.42 -17.82
N VAL A 360 -2.25 10.04 -16.86
CA VAL A 360 -1.88 9.81 -15.47
C VAL A 360 -1.83 8.31 -15.18
N GLN A 361 -1.09 7.92 -14.15
CA GLN A 361 -0.91 6.52 -13.79
C GLN A 361 -1.42 6.22 -12.37
N ALA A 362 -1.83 4.98 -12.14
CA ALA A 362 -2.09 4.44 -10.81
C ALA A 362 -1.49 3.04 -10.66
N ALA A 363 -0.81 2.83 -9.55
CA ALA A 363 -0.42 1.51 -9.12
C ALA A 363 -1.59 0.83 -8.40
N LEU A 364 -1.86 -0.43 -8.77
CA LEU A 364 -2.94 -1.25 -8.25
C LEU A 364 -2.38 -2.58 -7.77
N ARG A 365 -2.84 -3.03 -6.61
CA ARG A 365 -2.76 -4.44 -6.26
C ARG A 365 -4.10 -5.06 -6.58
N THR A 366 -4.14 -6.01 -7.51
CA THR A 366 -5.37 -6.46 -8.15
C THR A 366 -5.29 -7.94 -8.56
N ARG A 367 -6.39 -8.51 -9.05
CA ARG A 367 -6.47 -9.88 -9.59
C ARG A 367 -6.77 -9.84 -11.08
N LEU A 368 -6.50 -10.93 -11.80
CA LEU A 368 -6.79 -11.04 -13.23
C LEU A 368 -8.27 -10.75 -13.57
N GLU A 369 -9.19 -11.17 -12.72
CA GLU A 369 -10.62 -10.88 -12.86
C GLU A 369 -10.94 -9.38 -12.83
N GLN A 370 -10.25 -8.62 -11.95
CA GLN A 370 -10.42 -7.17 -11.88
C GLN A 370 -9.78 -6.46 -13.07
N LEU A 371 -8.59 -6.90 -13.52
CA LEU A 371 -7.97 -6.35 -14.74
C LEU A 371 -8.86 -6.59 -15.95
N ARG A 372 -9.51 -7.75 -16.02
CA ARG A 372 -10.51 -8.05 -17.06
C ARG A 372 -11.74 -7.14 -16.96
N ALA A 373 -12.24 -6.89 -15.75
CA ALA A 373 -13.37 -5.98 -15.53
C ALA A 373 -13.04 -4.53 -15.89
N PHE A 374 -11.83 -4.06 -15.59
CA PHE A 374 -11.38 -2.72 -15.98
C PHE A 374 -11.10 -2.61 -17.48
N ASP A 375 -10.74 -3.71 -18.14
CA ASP A 375 -10.51 -3.81 -19.58
C ASP A 375 -9.55 -2.71 -20.11
N LEU A 376 -8.50 -2.39 -19.34
CA LEU A 376 -7.48 -1.40 -19.67
C LEU A 376 -6.10 -2.05 -19.79
N PRO A 377 -5.27 -1.68 -20.80
CA PRO A 377 -3.88 -2.09 -20.86
C PRO A 377 -3.11 -1.69 -19.60
N ALA A 378 -2.23 -2.57 -19.11
CA ALA A 378 -1.51 -2.39 -17.87
C ALA A 378 -0.07 -2.87 -17.98
N ALA A 379 0.85 -2.33 -17.17
CA ALA A 379 2.14 -2.94 -16.93
C ALA A 379 2.04 -3.83 -15.67
N LEU A 380 2.33 -5.12 -15.84
CA LEU A 380 2.29 -6.13 -14.78
C LEU A 380 3.68 -6.32 -14.20
N GLU A 381 3.80 -6.34 -12.88
CA GLU A 381 5.04 -6.66 -12.19
C GLU A 381 5.19 -8.17 -12.03
N LEU A 382 6.22 -8.76 -12.64
CA LEU A 382 6.48 -10.19 -12.66
C LEU A 382 7.70 -10.53 -11.78
N ALA A 383 7.62 -11.64 -11.05
CA ALA A 383 8.68 -12.16 -10.20
C ALA A 383 9.05 -13.60 -10.61
N HIS A 384 10.33 -13.92 -10.61
CA HIS A 384 10.80 -15.29 -10.80
C HIS A 384 11.39 -15.83 -9.48
N PRO A 385 11.11 -17.09 -9.08
CA PRO A 385 11.59 -17.64 -7.81
C PRO A 385 13.11 -17.62 -7.63
N SER A 386 13.88 -17.60 -8.72
CA SER A 386 15.36 -17.57 -8.68
C SER A 386 15.93 -16.15 -8.61
N ARG A 387 15.10 -15.08 -8.59
CA ARG A 387 15.56 -13.67 -8.54
C ARG A 387 15.07 -12.98 -7.27
N ARG A 388 15.83 -11.97 -6.84
CA ARG A 388 15.43 -11.09 -5.72
C ARG A 388 14.65 -9.85 -6.18
N ASP A 389 14.84 -9.43 -7.42
CA ASP A 389 14.16 -8.30 -8.04
C ASP A 389 13.09 -8.77 -9.04
N THR A 390 12.20 -7.86 -9.39
CA THR A 390 11.08 -8.08 -10.31
C THR A 390 11.38 -7.45 -11.68
N CYS A 391 10.56 -7.75 -12.70
CA CYS A 391 10.54 -7.05 -13.97
C CYS A 391 9.10 -6.72 -14.39
N PHE A 392 8.93 -5.94 -15.44
CA PHE A 392 7.61 -5.53 -15.93
C PHE A 392 7.33 -6.05 -17.34
N ALA A 393 6.07 -6.45 -17.57
CA ALA A 393 5.55 -6.78 -18.87
C ALA A 393 4.29 -5.96 -19.18
N ALA A 394 4.16 -5.45 -20.40
CA ALA A 394 2.93 -4.79 -20.83
C ALA A 394 1.86 -5.83 -21.16
N LEU A 395 0.72 -5.80 -20.49
CA LEU A 395 -0.48 -6.58 -20.81
C LEU A 395 -1.24 -5.84 -21.90
N LEU A 396 -1.33 -6.44 -23.08
CA LEU A 396 -1.96 -5.85 -24.26
C LEU A 396 -3.32 -6.48 -24.61
N ARG A 397 -3.53 -7.73 -24.22
CA ARG A 397 -4.77 -8.47 -24.43
C ARG A 397 -4.96 -9.52 -23.33
N LEU A 398 -6.22 -9.73 -22.95
CA LEU A 398 -6.59 -10.68 -21.90
C LEU A 398 -7.85 -11.46 -22.32
N ASP A 399 -7.68 -12.71 -22.71
CA ASP A 399 -8.75 -13.64 -23.06
C ASP A 399 -9.09 -14.55 -21.86
N GLU A 400 -10.02 -15.49 -22.04
CA GLU A 400 -10.43 -16.42 -20.98
C GLU A 400 -9.31 -17.38 -20.55
N ARG A 401 -8.41 -17.76 -21.46
CA ARG A 401 -7.37 -18.78 -21.24
C ARG A 401 -5.95 -18.28 -21.47
N THR A 402 -5.80 -17.20 -22.23
CA THR A 402 -4.51 -16.67 -22.63
C THR A 402 -4.43 -15.16 -22.42
N ALA A 403 -3.20 -14.66 -22.28
CA ALA A 403 -2.89 -13.25 -22.29
C ALA A 403 -1.82 -12.96 -23.36
N VAL A 404 -1.89 -11.79 -23.98
CA VAL A 404 -0.81 -11.28 -24.83
C VAL A 404 -0.07 -10.23 -24.06
N VAL A 405 1.21 -10.49 -23.81
CA VAL A 405 2.12 -9.58 -23.12
C VAL A 405 3.26 -9.15 -24.03
N ALA A 406 3.79 -7.96 -23.78
CA ALA A 406 5.03 -7.51 -24.39
C ALA A 406 6.07 -7.34 -23.29
N ILE A 407 7.24 -7.93 -23.45
CA ILE A 407 8.31 -7.95 -22.44
C ILE A 407 9.68 -7.87 -23.09
N GLY A 408 10.54 -6.97 -22.63
CA GLY A 408 11.84 -6.71 -23.24
C GLY A 408 11.72 -6.40 -24.73
N ASP A 409 12.46 -7.10 -25.56
CA ASP A 409 12.43 -6.95 -27.03
C ASP A 409 11.29 -7.72 -27.71
N GLU A 410 10.57 -8.57 -26.96
CA GLU A 410 9.41 -9.31 -27.48
C GLU A 410 8.16 -8.40 -27.51
N PRO A 411 7.73 -7.98 -28.71
CA PRO A 411 6.61 -7.05 -28.83
C PRO A 411 5.25 -7.70 -28.55
N ARG A 412 5.17 -9.03 -28.68
CA ARG A 412 3.91 -9.76 -28.53
C ARG A 412 4.17 -11.24 -28.26
N LEU A 413 3.96 -11.63 -27.02
CA LEU A 413 4.09 -13.01 -26.54
C LEU A 413 2.73 -13.47 -26.00
N GLU A 414 2.16 -14.52 -26.60
CA GLU A 414 0.93 -15.12 -26.11
C GLU A 414 1.27 -16.18 -25.04
N VAL A 415 0.70 -16.02 -23.85
CA VAL A 415 1.00 -16.87 -22.68
C VAL A 415 -0.27 -17.42 -22.06
N PRO A 416 -0.26 -18.65 -21.53
CA PRO A 416 -1.37 -19.18 -20.73
C PRO A 416 -1.56 -18.36 -19.45
N LEU A 417 -2.83 -18.08 -19.07
CA LEU A 417 -3.14 -17.32 -17.86
C LEU A 417 -2.57 -17.94 -16.59
N ALA A 418 -2.59 -19.26 -16.46
CA ALA A 418 -2.05 -19.96 -15.30
C ALA A 418 -0.55 -19.71 -15.11
N GLN A 419 0.20 -19.56 -16.20
CA GLN A 419 1.63 -19.24 -16.14
C GLN A 419 1.88 -17.77 -15.81
N LEU A 420 1.13 -16.86 -16.42
CA LEU A 420 1.20 -15.45 -16.12
C LEU A 420 0.88 -15.19 -14.63
N ASP A 421 -0.19 -15.81 -14.13
CA ASP A 421 -0.60 -15.70 -12.72
C ASP A 421 0.44 -16.28 -11.75
N GLY A 422 1.17 -17.32 -12.15
CA GLY A 422 2.26 -17.92 -11.36
C GLY A 422 3.51 -17.04 -11.23
N LEU A 423 3.73 -16.12 -12.16
CA LEU A 423 4.86 -15.18 -12.16
C LEU A 423 4.45 -13.77 -11.72
N TRP A 424 3.16 -13.43 -11.75
CA TRP A 424 2.68 -12.11 -11.43
C TRP A 424 2.57 -11.86 -9.92
N THR A 425 3.12 -10.72 -9.47
CA THR A 425 3.08 -10.31 -8.05
C THR A 425 1.73 -9.80 -7.58
N GLN A 426 0.74 -9.72 -8.47
CA GLN A 426 -0.56 -9.05 -8.33
C GLN A 426 -0.45 -7.51 -8.33
N ASP A 427 0.72 -6.96 -8.60
CA ASP A 427 0.91 -5.52 -8.75
C ASP A 427 0.88 -5.14 -10.24
N ALA A 428 0.14 -4.09 -10.55
CA ALA A 428 -0.05 -3.58 -11.91
C ALA A 428 -0.04 -2.05 -11.90
N VAL A 429 0.45 -1.45 -12.98
CA VAL A 429 0.33 -0.01 -13.23
C VAL A 429 -0.57 0.20 -14.44
N VAL A 430 -1.59 1.05 -14.27
CA VAL A 430 -2.58 1.38 -15.30
C VAL A 430 -2.50 2.86 -15.63
N TRP A 431 -2.74 3.22 -16.91
CA TRP A 431 -2.78 4.60 -17.38
C TRP A 431 -4.17 4.97 -17.92
N TRP A 432 -4.59 6.22 -17.70
CA TRP A 432 -5.83 6.78 -18.25
C TRP A 432 -5.68 8.29 -18.51
N PRO A 433 -6.57 8.93 -19.32
CA PRO A 433 -6.44 10.33 -19.70
C PRO A 433 -6.48 11.29 -18.50
N GLU A 434 -5.53 12.23 -18.46
CA GLU A 434 -5.41 13.25 -17.42
C GLU A 434 -6.65 14.15 -17.31
N GLU A 435 -7.20 14.58 -18.45
CA GLU A 435 -8.43 15.38 -18.49
C GLU A 435 -9.60 14.71 -17.76
N ARG A 436 -9.69 13.38 -17.82
CA ARG A 436 -10.71 12.60 -17.11
C ARG A 436 -10.37 12.40 -15.64
N ALA A 437 -9.09 12.41 -15.28
CA ALA A 437 -8.64 12.37 -13.88
C ALA A 437 -8.93 13.70 -13.17
N ALA A 438 -8.80 14.84 -13.84
CA ALA A 438 -9.05 16.18 -13.33
C ALA A 438 -10.54 16.58 -13.36
N ALA A 439 -11.30 16.11 -14.35
CA ALA A 439 -12.70 16.51 -14.62
C ALA A 439 -13.74 15.94 -13.64
N THR A 440 -13.34 15.27 -12.57
CA THR A 440 -14.25 14.67 -11.59
C THR A 440 -14.67 15.65 -10.50
N GLY A 441 -15.38 16.71 -10.89
CA GLY A 441 -16.21 17.47 -9.95
C GLY A 441 -17.31 16.58 -9.33
N ILE A 442 -17.82 16.96 -8.16
CA ILE A 442 -18.85 16.21 -7.41
C ILE A 442 -20.04 15.82 -8.30
N ALA A 443 -20.50 16.72 -9.18
CA ALA A 443 -21.63 16.49 -10.08
C ALA A 443 -21.32 15.41 -11.13
N ALA A 444 -20.15 15.46 -11.78
CA ALA A 444 -19.74 14.49 -12.80
C ALA A 444 -19.52 13.09 -12.18
N THR A 445 -18.94 13.01 -10.99
CA THR A 445 -18.79 11.76 -10.24
C THR A 445 -20.14 11.15 -9.89
N ARG A 446 -21.08 11.96 -9.38
CA ARG A 446 -22.45 11.49 -9.07
C ARG A 446 -23.14 10.96 -10.32
N GLN A 447 -23.03 11.65 -11.45
CA GLN A 447 -23.61 11.21 -12.70
C GLN A 447 -23.02 9.89 -13.18
N ALA A 448 -21.70 9.70 -13.08
CA ALA A 448 -21.02 8.46 -13.43
C ALA A 448 -21.45 7.30 -12.52
N LEU A 449 -21.56 7.53 -11.22
CA LEU A 449 -22.02 6.53 -10.25
C LEU A 449 -23.47 6.11 -10.52
N VAL A 450 -24.36 7.08 -10.76
CA VAL A 450 -25.77 6.80 -11.10
C VAL A 450 -25.87 5.98 -12.39
N ALA A 451 -25.08 6.31 -13.41
CA ALA A 451 -25.03 5.54 -14.67
C ALA A 451 -24.55 4.10 -14.49
N LEU A 452 -23.74 3.85 -13.44
CA LEU A 452 -23.26 2.51 -13.06
C LEU A 452 -24.19 1.80 -12.05
N GLY A 453 -25.34 2.40 -11.69
CA GLY A 453 -26.32 1.81 -10.79
C GLY A 453 -26.16 2.16 -9.30
N PHE A 454 -25.31 3.13 -8.97
CA PHE A 454 -25.07 3.62 -7.61
C PHE A 454 -25.77 4.96 -7.41
N ALA A 455 -27.07 4.92 -7.11
CA ALA A 455 -27.94 6.10 -7.02
C ALA A 455 -28.21 6.55 -5.57
N GLU A 456 -27.34 6.24 -4.63
CA GLU A 456 -27.49 6.64 -3.23
C GLU A 456 -27.55 8.17 -3.08
N PRO A 457 -28.39 8.71 -2.18
CA PRO A 457 -28.53 10.17 -1.96
C PRO A 457 -27.22 10.80 -1.48
N ASP A 458 -26.48 10.09 -0.62
CA ASP A 458 -25.17 10.53 -0.11
C ASP A 458 -24.05 10.04 -1.01
N LEU A 459 -23.20 10.97 -1.47
CA LEU A 459 -22.09 10.67 -2.38
C LEU A 459 -21.03 9.76 -1.74
N VAL A 460 -20.74 9.92 -0.45
CA VAL A 460 -19.75 9.11 0.27
C VAL A 460 -20.20 7.66 0.31
N THR A 461 -21.48 7.44 0.59
CA THR A 461 -22.10 6.11 0.60
C THR A 461 -22.10 5.48 -0.80
N ALA A 462 -22.45 6.25 -1.86
CA ALA A 462 -22.40 5.79 -3.24
C ALA A 462 -20.99 5.37 -3.65
N VAL A 463 -19.98 6.18 -3.33
CA VAL A 463 -18.56 5.88 -3.60
C VAL A 463 -18.11 4.64 -2.82
N ALA A 464 -18.43 4.52 -1.54
CA ALA A 464 -18.04 3.37 -0.73
C ALA A 464 -18.64 2.06 -1.27
N ARG A 465 -19.90 2.10 -1.69
CA ARG A 465 -20.58 0.93 -2.29
C ARG A 465 -20.00 0.55 -3.66
N PHE A 466 -19.69 1.55 -4.48
CA PHE A 466 -18.97 1.33 -5.74
C PHE A 466 -17.60 0.70 -5.51
N GLN A 467 -16.83 1.23 -4.55
CA GLN A 467 -15.51 0.68 -4.16
C GLN A 467 -15.63 -0.77 -3.68
N GLN A 468 -16.62 -1.07 -2.85
CA GLN A 468 -16.87 -2.43 -2.38
C GLN A 468 -17.17 -3.39 -3.53
N GLN A 469 -18.02 -3.00 -4.48
CA GLN A 469 -18.38 -3.84 -5.62
C GLN A 469 -17.23 -4.01 -6.62
N THR A 470 -16.33 -3.04 -6.72
CA THR A 470 -15.12 -3.10 -7.56
C THR A 470 -13.90 -3.65 -6.82
N SER A 471 -14.08 -4.18 -5.60
CA SER A 471 -13.02 -4.73 -4.74
C SER A 471 -11.89 -3.73 -4.44
N LEU A 472 -12.22 -2.45 -4.40
CA LEU A 472 -11.36 -1.40 -3.87
C LEU A 472 -11.59 -1.21 -2.37
N VAL A 473 -10.68 -0.49 -1.71
CA VAL A 473 -10.89 -0.11 -0.30
C VAL A 473 -12.09 0.81 -0.19
N ALA A 474 -13.13 0.37 0.51
CA ALA A 474 -14.40 1.10 0.65
C ALA A 474 -14.29 2.20 1.72
N ASP A 475 -13.53 3.26 1.42
CA ASP A 475 -13.31 4.42 2.30
C ASP A 475 -14.23 5.62 1.99
N GLY A 476 -15.05 5.52 0.95
CA GLY A 476 -15.95 6.57 0.49
C GLY A 476 -15.25 7.77 -0.16
N ARG A 477 -13.94 7.67 -0.43
CA ARG A 477 -13.13 8.76 -0.99
C ARG A 477 -12.84 8.56 -2.47
N LEU A 478 -12.84 9.65 -3.21
CA LEU A 478 -12.50 9.67 -4.64
C LEU A 478 -10.99 9.77 -4.86
N GLY A 479 -10.25 8.78 -4.38
CA GLY A 479 -8.81 8.67 -4.64
C GLY A 479 -8.50 8.29 -6.10
N PRO A 480 -7.22 8.32 -6.53
CA PRO A 480 -6.80 8.00 -7.90
C PRO A 480 -7.30 6.64 -8.38
N ARG A 481 -7.26 5.61 -7.54
CA ARG A 481 -7.75 4.25 -7.86
C ARG A 481 -9.25 4.21 -8.11
N THR A 482 -10.04 4.94 -7.30
CA THR A 482 -11.50 5.02 -7.46
C THR A 482 -11.87 5.77 -8.74
N ARG A 483 -11.16 6.85 -9.05
CA ARG A 483 -11.37 7.62 -10.31
C ARG A 483 -11.02 6.78 -11.53
N MET A 484 -9.90 6.04 -11.50
CA MET A 484 -9.51 5.11 -12.55
C MET A 484 -10.58 4.02 -12.76
N ALA A 485 -11.10 3.42 -11.70
CA ALA A 485 -12.13 2.41 -11.78
C ALA A 485 -13.46 2.97 -12.34
N LEU A 486 -13.86 4.18 -11.93
CA LEU A 486 -15.01 4.88 -12.51
C LEU A 486 -14.81 5.15 -13.98
N TYR A 487 -13.63 5.62 -14.40
CA TYR A 487 -13.28 5.80 -15.79
C TYR A 487 -13.34 4.47 -16.57
N ALA A 488 -12.73 3.42 -16.01
CA ALA A 488 -12.66 2.10 -16.62
C ALA A 488 -14.03 1.44 -16.85
N LEU A 489 -14.99 1.70 -15.97
CA LEU A 489 -16.35 1.13 -16.05
C LEU A 489 -17.34 2.05 -16.76
N SER A 490 -16.98 3.32 -17.00
CA SER A 490 -17.82 4.25 -17.75
C SER A 490 -17.81 3.95 -19.25
N ALA A 491 -18.89 4.27 -19.97
CA ALA A 491 -18.95 4.15 -21.42
C ALA A 491 -18.00 5.14 -22.12
N GLY A 492 -17.27 4.72 -23.15
CA GLY A 492 -16.40 5.57 -23.96
C GLY A 492 -15.40 4.80 -24.80
N GLU A 493 -14.84 5.48 -25.82
CA GLU A 493 -13.75 4.95 -26.62
C GLU A 493 -12.45 4.96 -25.79
N ARG A 494 -11.80 3.80 -25.71
CA ARG A 494 -10.54 3.59 -25.02
C ARG A 494 -9.83 2.34 -25.52
N PRO A 495 -8.50 2.21 -25.37
CA PRO A 495 -7.81 0.95 -25.58
C PRO A 495 -8.36 -0.13 -24.64
N ARG A 496 -8.59 -1.32 -25.17
CA ARG A 496 -9.18 -2.45 -24.44
C ARG A 496 -8.28 -3.68 -24.48
N LEU A 497 -8.36 -4.48 -23.43
CA LEU A 497 -7.70 -5.79 -23.38
C LEU A 497 -8.49 -6.87 -24.14
N SER A 498 -9.80 -6.72 -24.24
CA SER A 498 -10.67 -7.70 -24.92
C SER A 498 -10.70 -7.46 -26.43
N PRO A 499 -10.54 -8.50 -27.27
CA PRO A 499 -10.75 -8.35 -28.70
C PRO A 499 -12.25 -8.27 -29.01
N GLY A 500 -12.72 -7.12 -29.44
CA GLY A 500 -14.06 -6.98 -30.04
C GLY A 500 -15.17 -6.53 -29.09
N GLY A 501 -14.99 -5.46 -28.39
CA GLY A 501 -16.00 -4.73 -27.62
C GLY A 501 -16.45 -3.44 -28.31
N ALA A 502 -16.92 -3.51 -29.56
CA ALA A 502 -17.85 -2.52 -30.10
C ALA A 502 -19.26 -2.94 -29.69
N ARG A 503 -19.79 -2.35 -28.61
CA ARG A 503 -21.20 -2.18 -28.32
C ARG A 503 -21.42 -0.87 -27.63
#